data_fe62c3c7fbfe35b48b94a3251ef76ec8
#
_entry.id   fe62c3c7fbfe35b48b94a3251ef76ec8
#
_cell.length_a   1.000
_cell.length_b   1.000
_cell.length_c   1.000
_cell.angle_alpha   90.00
_cell.angle_beta   90.00
_cell.angle_gamma   90.00
#
_symmetry.space_group_name_H-M   'P 1'
#
loop_
_entity.id
_entity.type
_entity.pdbx_description
1 polymer ?
#
loop_
_entity_poly.entity_id
_entity_poly.type
_entity_poly.pdbx_seq_one_letter_code
_entity_poly.pdbx_strand_id
1 'polypeptide(L)'
;MTDETWRDPEALRREVEQIKWWHRIDLGRGLVTPGVDVTPQRLAEIRMPDTLAGLSVLDIGAWDGFFSFEAERRGARRVLATDSFCWDGGGWGSKAGFDLARRALGSKVEDKWIQVLDLSPETVGVFDVVLCLGVLYHMQHPLLALERVASVTRRQLILQTQVDLIAITRPAIAFYPTTELNGDPTNWSGPNPAAVVAMLRHVGFTRVDILAKSFPDDVPLESLETIRPNHITVHAWKA
;
A
#
# COMPACT_ATOMS: atom_id res chain seq x y z
N MET A 1 32.44 12.93 0.12
CA MET A 1 32.16 13.03 -1.34
C MET A 1 30.65 13.03 -1.46
N THR A 2 30.04 14.14 -1.82
CA THR A 2 28.62 14.19 -2.12
C THR A 2 28.42 13.44 -3.43
N ASP A 3 27.73 12.31 -3.36
CA ASP A 3 27.37 11.52 -4.53
C ASP A 3 26.39 12.35 -5.39
N GLU A 4 26.93 13.01 -6.41
CA GLU A 4 26.15 13.82 -7.37
C GLU A 4 25.75 13.03 -8.63
N THR A 5 25.94 11.72 -8.63
CA THR A 5 25.67 10.85 -9.80
C THR A 5 24.22 10.97 -10.29
N TRP A 6 23.25 11.23 -9.41
CA TRP A 6 21.86 11.48 -9.78
C TRP A 6 21.64 12.75 -10.63
N ARG A 7 22.63 13.65 -10.68
CA ARG A 7 22.60 14.86 -11.55
C ARG A 7 22.98 14.57 -12.99
N ASP A 8 23.71 13.47 -13.23
CA ASP A 8 24.01 12.97 -14.58
C ASP A 8 22.84 12.07 -15.05
N PRO A 9 22.05 12.47 -16.07
CA PRO A 9 20.91 11.69 -16.55
C PRO A 9 21.29 10.28 -17.02
N GLU A 10 22.46 10.10 -17.59
CA GLU A 10 22.91 8.80 -18.10
C GLU A 10 23.35 7.87 -16.95
N ALA A 11 23.98 8.42 -15.92
CA ALA A 11 24.32 7.67 -14.72
C ALA A 11 23.05 7.22 -13.99
N LEU A 12 22.09 8.13 -13.81
CA LEU A 12 20.79 7.81 -13.20
C LEU A 12 20.04 6.73 -13.99
N ARG A 13 20.02 6.80 -15.33
CA ARG A 13 19.40 5.78 -16.18
C ARG A 13 20.03 4.40 -15.95
N ARG A 14 21.36 4.31 -15.92
CA ARG A 14 22.06 3.06 -15.64
C ARG A 14 21.72 2.48 -14.26
N GLU A 15 21.60 3.32 -13.23
CA GLU A 15 21.18 2.86 -11.89
C GLU A 15 19.74 2.33 -11.91
N VAL A 16 18.81 3.03 -12.59
CA VAL A 16 17.41 2.60 -12.74
C VAL A 16 17.31 1.24 -13.41
N GLU A 17 18.11 0.96 -14.45
CA GLU A 17 18.13 -0.30 -15.19
C GLU A 17 18.63 -1.50 -14.36
N GLN A 18 19.37 -1.27 -13.27
CA GLN A 18 19.88 -2.33 -12.38
C GLN A 18 18.87 -2.73 -11.29
N ILE A 19 17.77 -2.00 -11.16
CA ILE A 19 16.79 -2.20 -10.09
C ILE A 19 15.51 -2.86 -10.66
N LYS A 20 14.97 -3.82 -9.92
CA LYS A 20 13.65 -4.37 -10.18
C LYS A 20 12.60 -3.44 -9.55
N TRP A 21 11.83 -2.77 -10.38
CA TRP A 21 10.80 -1.82 -9.97
C TRP A 21 9.41 -2.46 -9.96
N TRP A 22 8.63 -2.09 -8.95
CA TRP A 22 7.19 -2.33 -8.92
C TRP A 22 6.43 -1.14 -9.48
N HIS A 23 6.69 0.05 -8.93
CA HIS A 23 5.99 1.27 -9.32
C HIS A 23 6.66 1.97 -10.53
N ARG A 24 5.82 2.67 -11.30
CA ARG A 24 6.26 3.64 -12.30
C ARG A 24 6.34 5.02 -11.67
N ILE A 25 7.54 5.48 -11.41
CA ILE A 25 7.84 6.75 -10.76
C ILE A 25 8.51 7.67 -11.78
N ASP A 26 7.94 8.85 -12.00
CA ASP A 26 8.61 9.91 -12.78
C ASP A 26 9.68 10.54 -11.90
N LEU A 27 10.93 10.26 -12.22
CA LEU A 27 12.11 10.81 -11.55
C LEU A 27 12.51 12.19 -12.06
N GLY A 28 11.70 12.76 -12.98
CA GLY A 28 12.03 14.00 -13.69
C GLY A 28 12.93 13.77 -14.90
N ARG A 29 13.15 14.83 -15.67
CA ARG A 29 14.02 14.84 -16.87
C ARG A 29 13.64 13.79 -17.93
N GLY A 30 12.35 13.38 -17.97
CA GLY A 30 11.86 12.37 -18.90
C GLY A 30 12.23 10.93 -18.56
N LEU A 31 12.71 10.67 -17.34
CA LEU A 31 13.03 9.33 -16.85
C LEU A 31 11.93 8.81 -15.94
N VAL A 32 11.25 7.75 -16.38
CA VAL A 32 10.24 7.02 -15.60
C VAL A 32 10.77 5.62 -15.32
N THR A 33 10.61 5.14 -14.07
CA THR A 33 11.03 3.79 -13.70
C THR A 33 10.22 2.72 -14.45
N PRO A 34 10.82 1.59 -14.83
CA PRO A 34 10.16 0.55 -15.65
C PRO A 34 9.30 -0.39 -14.80
N GLY A 35 8.56 0.14 -13.82
CA GLY A 35 7.70 -0.64 -12.94
C GLY A 35 6.60 -1.38 -13.69
N VAL A 36 6.21 -2.53 -13.16
CA VAL A 36 5.17 -3.39 -13.75
C VAL A 36 3.75 -2.97 -13.35
N ASP A 37 3.62 -2.21 -12.26
CA ASP A 37 2.32 -1.70 -11.80
C ASP A 37 1.76 -0.60 -12.70
N VAL A 38 0.44 -0.60 -12.88
CA VAL A 38 -0.29 0.45 -13.60
C VAL A 38 -0.54 1.65 -12.69
N THR A 39 0.53 2.22 -12.15
CA THR A 39 0.53 3.19 -11.05
C THR A 39 -0.40 4.39 -11.26
N PRO A 40 -0.53 5.01 -12.46
CA PRO A 40 -1.48 6.11 -12.65
C PRO A 40 -2.94 5.69 -12.45
N GLN A 41 -3.33 4.50 -12.94
CA GLN A 41 -4.68 3.97 -12.78
C GLN A 41 -4.95 3.65 -11.30
N ARG A 42 -3.97 3.03 -10.63
CA ARG A 42 -4.07 2.71 -9.21
C ARG A 42 -4.20 3.99 -8.36
N LEU A 43 -3.46 5.04 -8.66
CA LEU A 43 -3.58 6.32 -7.98
C LEU A 43 -5.00 6.90 -8.11
N ALA A 44 -5.62 6.78 -9.29
CA ALA A 44 -7.01 7.21 -9.50
C ALA A 44 -8.01 6.37 -8.68
N GLU A 45 -7.81 5.05 -8.59
CA GLU A 45 -8.64 4.14 -7.80
C GLU A 45 -8.53 4.39 -6.29
N ILE A 46 -7.33 4.71 -5.81
CA ILE A 46 -7.06 4.98 -4.38
C ILE A 46 -7.75 6.26 -3.92
N ARG A 47 -8.00 7.22 -4.83
CA ARG A 47 -8.66 8.50 -4.52
C ARG A 47 -7.99 9.23 -3.35
N MET A 48 -6.65 9.23 -3.34
CA MET A 48 -5.90 10.01 -2.36
C MET A 48 -6.33 11.46 -2.41
N PRO A 49 -6.58 12.15 -1.27
CA PRO A 49 -6.98 13.56 -1.25
C PRO A 49 -6.05 14.44 -2.09
N ASP A 50 -6.60 15.38 -2.87
CA ASP A 50 -5.83 16.26 -3.76
C ASP A 50 -4.82 17.12 -3.01
N THR A 51 -5.11 17.43 -1.75
CA THR A 51 -4.17 18.10 -0.85
C THR A 51 -4.03 17.36 0.47
N LEU A 52 -2.80 17.24 0.93
CA LEU A 52 -2.42 16.72 2.24
C LEU A 52 -1.73 17.80 3.08
N ALA A 53 -1.91 19.08 2.70
CA ALA A 53 -1.28 20.22 3.35
C ALA A 53 -1.50 20.20 4.87
N GLY A 54 -0.41 20.26 5.63
CA GLY A 54 -0.43 20.25 7.09
C GLY A 54 -0.70 18.87 7.73
N LEU A 55 -0.95 17.82 6.96
CA LEU A 55 -1.20 16.49 7.46
C LEU A 55 0.10 15.66 7.51
N SER A 56 0.16 14.73 8.46
CA SER A 56 1.17 13.68 8.52
C SER A 56 0.64 12.40 7.88
N VAL A 57 1.49 11.72 7.09
CA VAL A 57 1.14 10.51 6.35
C VAL A 57 2.08 9.37 6.73
N LEU A 58 1.53 8.20 7.02
CA LEU A 58 2.25 6.93 7.12
C LEU A 58 1.90 6.08 5.91
N ASP A 59 2.90 5.56 5.22
CA ASP A 59 2.75 4.62 4.11
C ASP A 59 3.28 3.25 4.54
N ILE A 60 2.39 2.27 4.66
CA ILE A 60 2.68 0.91 5.14
C ILE A 60 2.80 -0.02 3.94
N GLY A 61 3.96 -0.69 3.80
CA GLY A 61 4.29 -1.49 2.63
C GLY A 61 4.65 -0.61 1.44
N ALA A 62 5.49 0.41 1.68
CA ALA A 62 5.77 1.47 0.70
C ALA A 62 6.54 0.99 -0.54
N TRP A 63 7.26 -0.13 -0.46
CA TRP A 63 8.09 -0.70 -1.53
C TRP A 63 9.02 0.33 -2.15
N ASP A 64 8.80 0.73 -3.46
CA ASP A 64 9.60 1.76 -4.14
C ASP A 64 9.22 3.19 -3.75
N GLY A 65 8.15 3.38 -2.94
CA GLY A 65 7.78 4.66 -2.34
C GLY A 65 6.90 5.58 -3.17
N PHE A 66 6.30 5.13 -4.29
CA PHE A 66 5.48 6.00 -5.14
C PHE A 66 4.43 6.79 -4.35
N PHE A 67 3.64 6.11 -3.49
CA PHE A 67 2.57 6.78 -2.74
C PHE A 67 3.09 7.68 -1.64
N SER A 68 4.25 7.36 -1.07
CA SER A 68 4.97 8.24 -0.13
C SER A 68 5.40 9.54 -0.81
N PHE A 69 6.02 9.47 -1.99
CA PHE A 69 6.45 10.65 -2.74
C PHE A 69 5.24 11.46 -3.27
N GLU A 70 4.17 10.79 -3.65
CA GLU A 70 2.91 11.45 -4.04
C GLU A 70 2.26 12.18 -2.85
N ALA A 71 2.30 11.61 -1.66
CA ALA A 71 1.83 12.28 -0.44
C ALA A 71 2.65 13.54 -0.14
N GLU A 72 3.98 13.48 -0.27
CA GLU A 72 4.86 14.65 -0.15
C GLU A 72 4.54 15.71 -1.21
N ARG A 73 4.36 15.30 -2.48
CA ARG A 73 4.00 16.20 -3.59
C ARG A 73 2.66 16.91 -3.36
N ARG A 74 1.71 16.27 -2.65
CA ARG A 74 0.42 16.86 -2.25
C ARG A 74 0.52 17.73 -1.00
N GLY A 75 1.74 18.01 -0.52
CA GLY A 75 2.01 18.96 0.55
C GLY A 75 1.90 18.39 1.96
N ALA A 76 1.98 17.08 2.15
CA ALA A 76 2.07 16.50 3.49
C ALA A 76 3.25 17.11 4.27
N ARG A 77 3.00 17.52 5.53
CA ARG A 77 4.05 18.12 6.38
C ARG A 77 5.10 17.13 6.84
N ARG A 78 4.75 15.84 6.87
CA ARG A 78 5.61 14.72 7.24
C ARG A 78 5.10 13.47 6.53
N VAL A 79 5.98 12.71 5.95
CA VAL A 79 5.68 11.39 5.38
C VAL A 79 6.69 10.40 5.94
N LEU A 80 6.20 9.28 6.49
CA LEU A 80 7.00 8.12 6.87
C LEU A 80 6.62 6.93 6.00
N ALA A 81 7.56 6.44 5.23
CA ALA A 81 7.47 5.19 4.50
C ALA A 81 7.91 4.03 5.39
N THR A 82 7.17 2.94 5.40
CA THR A 82 7.55 1.73 6.14
C THR A 82 7.40 0.50 5.26
N ASP A 83 8.34 -0.41 5.37
CA ASP A 83 8.29 -1.74 4.76
C ASP A 83 9.20 -2.70 5.54
N SER A 84 9.07 -3.97 5.28
CA SER A 84 9.96 -5.02 5.76
C SER A 84 10.25 -6.02 4.64
N PHE A 85 9.25 -6.76 4.18
CA PHE A 85 9.38 -7.87 3.25
C PHE A 85 10.01 -7.45 1.90
N CYS A 86 9.50 -6.37 1.28
CA CYS A 86 10.03 -5.92 -0.01
C CYS A 86 11.43 -5.31 0.15
N TRP A 87 11.70 -4.65 1.27
CA TRP A 87 13.01 -4.04 1.54
C TRP A 87 14.09 -5.06 1.90
N ASP A 88 13.72 -6.20 2.46
CA ASP A 88 14.65 -7.31 2.76
C ASP A 88 15.05 -8.14 1.53
N GLY A 89 14.50 -7.83 0.36
CA GLY A 89 14.82 -8.53 -0.88
C GLY A 89 14.18 -9.92 -0.99
N GLY A 90 13.02 -10.14 -0.40
CA GLY A 90 12.27 -11.41 -0.39
C GLY A 90 11.74 -11.89 -1.76
N GLY A 91 12.53 -11.71 -2.82
CA GLY A 91 12.21 -12.12 -4.20
C GLY A 91 11.52 -11.05 -5.04
N TRP A 92 11.00 -10.01 -4.43
CA TRP A 92 10.22 -8.95 -5.10
C TRP A 92 11.02 -7.68 -5.40
N GLY A 93 12.23 -7.58 -4.97
CA GLY A 93 13.08 -6.41 -5.11
C GLY A 93 13.87 -6.13 -3.84
N SER A 94 14.19 -4.88 -3.61
CA SER A 94 14.88 -4.43 -2.41
C SER A 94 14.54 -2.97 -2.13
N LYS A 95 15.06 -2.41 -1.05
CA LYS A 95 14.95 -0.98 -0.73
C LYS A 95 15.65 -0.05 -1.75
N ALA A 96 16.49 -0.61 -2.64
CA ALA A 96 17.27 0.18 -3.59
C ALA A 96 16.40 1.08 -4.49
N GLY A 97 15.19 0.63 -4.89
CA GLY A 97 14.25 1.43 -5.67
C GLY A 97 13.79 2.67 -4.88
N PHE A 98 13.38 2.49 -3.63
CA PHE A 98 13.00 3.59 -2.74
C PHE A 98 14.15 4.59 -2.54
N ASP A 99 15.35 4.10 -2.22
CA ASP A 99 16.50 4.95 -1.94
C ASP A 99 16.95 5.75 -3.18
N LEU A 100 16.91 5.11 -4.37
CA LEU A 100 17.23 5.79 -5.63
C LEU A 100 16.18 6.85 -5.96
N ALA A 101 14.88 6.50 -5.90
CA ALA A 101 13.80 7.43 -6.20
C ALA A 101 13.82 8.63 -5.22
N ARG A 102 13.97 8.38 -3.91
CA ARG A 102 14.07 9.42 -2.90
C ARG A 102 15.23 10.39 -3.18
N ARG A 103 16.40 9.87 -3.54
CA ARG A 103 17.59 10.68 -3.91
C ARG A 103 17.36 11.48 -5.17
N ALA A 104 16.84 10.87 -6.23
CA ALA A 104 16.58 11.50 -7.52
C ALA A 104 15.54 12.62 -7.44
N LEU A 105 14.50 12.44 -6.63
CA LEU A 105 13.44 13.42 -6.38
C LEU A 105 13.85 14.52 -5.38
N GLY A 106 14.98 14.37 -4.68
CA GLY A 106 15.34 15.24 -3.56
C GLY A 106 14.30 15.21 -2.43
N SER A 107 13.62 14.07 -2.27
CA SER A 107 12.52 13.90 -1.35
C SER A 107 12.98 13.87 0.12
N LYS A 108 12.14 14.39 1.00
CA LYS A 108 12.34 14.42 2.46
C LYS A 108 11.55 13.32 3.18
N VAL A 109 10.94 12.40 2.44
CA VAL A 109 10.22 11.25 2.99
C VAL A 109 11.16 10.49 3.93
N GLU A 110 10.70 10.31 5.18
CA GLU A 110 11.40 9.48 6.16
C GLU A 110 11.14 8.01 5.84
N ASP A 111 12.06 7.14 6.23
CA ASP A 111 11.90 5.70 6.06
C ASP A 111 12.20 4.93 7.34
N LYS A 112 11.49 3.81 7.54
CA LYS A 112 11.74 2.90 8.65
C LYS A 112 11.43 1.47 8.24
N TRP A 113 12.42 0.59 8.42
CA TRP A 113 12.16 -0.85 8.37
C TRP A 113 11.36 -1.27 9.61
N ILE A 114 10.18 -1.85 9.41
CA ILE A 114 9.32 -2.35 10.48
C ILE A 114 8.27 -3.31 9.90
N GLN A 115 7.96 -4.38 10.62
CA GLN A 115 6.86 -5.28 10.27
C GLN A 115 5.52 -4.65 10.65
N VAL A 116 4.46 -4.98 9.91
CA VAL A 116 3.11 -4.44 10.15
C VAL A 116 2.64 -4.74 11.58
N LEU A 117 2.94 -5.93 12.11
CA LEU A 117 2.51 -6.34 13.45
C LEU A 117 3.27 -5.64 14.58
N ASP A 118 4.41 -4.99 14.29
CA ASP A 118 5.20 -4.22 15.24
C ASP A 118 4.84 -2.73 15.25
N LEU A 119 3.89 -2.31 14.40
CA LEU A 119 3.39 -0.94 14.39
C LEU A 119 2.70 -0.59 15.71
N SER A 120 3.11 0.53 16.28
CA SER A 120 2.48 1.11 17.47
C SER A 120 2.78 2.62 17.55
N PRO A 121 2.03 3.38 18.38
CA PRO A 121 2.36 4.78 18.64
C PRO A 121 3.79 5.01 19.14
N GLU A 122 4.36 4.05 19.86
CA GLU A 122 5.73 4.11 20.42
C GLU A 122 6.78 3.88 19.32
N THR A 123 6.47 3.03 18.33
CA THR A 123 7.44 2.65 17.29
C THR A 123 7.50 3.63 16.14
N VAL A 124 6.35 4.18 15.71
CA VAL A 124 6.27 5.08 14.54
C VAL A 124 5.58 6.41 14.82
N GLY A 125 4.85 6.52 15.92
CA GLY A 125 3.97 7.66 16.21
C GLY A 125 2.56 7.46 15.65
N VAL A 126 1.77 8.55 15.66
CA VAL A 126 0.39 8.57 15.17
C VAL A 126 0.27 9.58 14.03
N PHE A 127 -0.38 9.18 12.93
CA PHE A 127 -0.46 9.93 11.69
C PHE A 127 -1.90 10.34 11.36
N ASP A 128 -2.05 11.50 10.72
CA ASP A 128 -3.36 12.01 10.31
C ASP A 128 -3.99 11.12 9.23
N VAL A 129 -3.20 10.68 8.26
CA VAL A 129 -3.58 9.75 7.19
C VAL A 129 -2.64 8.57 7.19
N VAL A 130 -3.19 7.37 7.07
CA VAL A 130 -2.42 6.12 6.91
C VAL A 130 -2.79 5.48 5.58
N LEU A 131 -1.80 5.10 4.80
CA LEU A 131 -1.94 4.31 3.59
C LEU A 131 -1.56 2.87 3.92
N CYS A 132 -2.42 1.91 3.51
CA CYS A 132 -2.16 0.47 3.63
C CYS A 132 -2.63 -0.19 2.32
N LEU A 133 -1.74 -0.18 1.32
CA LEU A 133 -2.09 -0.46 -0.06
C LEU A 133 -1.41 -1.76 -0.51
N GLY A 134 -2.20 -2.80 -0.77
CA GLY A 134 -1.67 -4.09 -1.21
C GLY A 134 -0.99 -4.91 -0.10
N VAL A 135 -1.36 -4.73 1.17
CA VAL A 135 -0.66 -5.33 2.32
C VAL A 135 -1.52 -6.35 3.09
N LEU A 136 -2.81 -6.06 3.31
CA LEU A 136 -3.63 -6.81 4.27
C LEU A 136 -3.74 -8.30 3.93
N TYR A 137 -3.86 -8.66 2.67
CA TYR A 137 -3.98 -10.05 2.22
C TYR A 137 -2.68 -10.88 2.38
N HIS A 138 -1.54 -10.21 2.59
CA HIS A 138 -0.28 -10.85 2.97
C HIS A 138 -0.18 -11.11 4.49
N MET A 139 -1.15 -10.69 5.28
CA MET A 139 -1.12 -10.89 6.73
C MET A 139 -1.76 -12.22 7.11
N GLN A 140 -1.02 -13.04 7.86
CA GLN A 140 -1.56 -14.27 8.47
C GLN A 140 -2.63 -13.95 9.53
N HIS A 141 -2.54 -12.78 10.15
CA HIS A 141 -3.46 -12.29 11.18
C HIS A 141 -4.07 -10.95 10.75
N PRO A 142 -5.00 -10.94 9.77
CA PRO A 142 -5.48 -9.69 9.17
C PRO A 142 -6.20 -8.77 10.17
N LEU A 143 -6.93 -9.30 11.13
CA LEU A 143 -7.58 -8.48 12.16
C LEU A 143 -6.54 -7.82 13.07
N LEU A 144 -5.54 -8.57 13.56
CA LEU A 144 -4.44 -8.02 14.37
C LEU A 144 -3.66 -6.95 13.59
N ALA A 145 -3.41 -7.18 12.29
CA ALA A 145 -2.77 -6.18 11.45
C ALA A 145 -3.59 -4.87 11.41
N LEU A 146 -4.92 -4.96 11.25
CA LEU A 146 -5.79 -3.78 11.26
C LEU A 146 -5.85 -3.10 12.65
N GLU A 147 -5.74 -3.84 13.75
CA GLU A 147 -5.60 -3.27 15.10
C GLU A 147 -4.31 -2.41 15.19
N ARG A 148 -3.19 -2.93 14.67
CA ARG A 148 -1.91 -2.19 14.62
C ARG A 148 -2.02 -0.95 13.73
N VAL A 149 -2.56 -1.08 12.53
CA VAL A 149 -2.81 0.03 11.62
C VAL A 149 -3.72 1.08 12.26
N ALA A 150 -4.80 0.66 12.90
CA ALA A 150 -5.72 1.57 13.59
C ALA A 150 -5.04 2.31 14.76
N SER A 151 -4.15 1.65 15.52
CA SER A 151 -3.46 2.28 16.66
C SER A 151 -2.61 3.49 16.25
N VAL A 152 -2.07 3.50 15.02
CA VAL A 152 -1.23 4.57 14.47
C VAL A 152 -2.01 5.55 13.56
N THR A 153 -3.32 5.33 13.37
CA THR A 153 -4.20 6.18 12.57
C THR A 153 -4.94 7.18 13.46
N ARG A 154 -4.77 8.48 13.21
CA ARG A 154 -5.52 9.54 13.95
C ARG A 154 -6.86 9.84 13.31
N ARG A 155 -6.93 10.00 11.97
CA ARG A 155 -8.12 10.49 11.27
C ARG A 155 -8.61 9.55 10.19
N GLN A 156 -7.76 9.18 9.23
CA GLN A 156 -8.16 8.46 8.04
C GLN A 156 -7.19 7.32 7.70
N LEU A 157 -7.74 6.18 7.37
CA LEU A 157 -7.06 5.06 6.71
C LEU A 157 -7.54 5.00 5.25
N ILE A 158 -6.61 4.87 4.32
CA ILE A 158 -6.85 4.48 2.94
C ILE A 158 -6.30 3.07 2.80
N LEU A 159 -7.20 2.11 2.63
CA LEU A 159 -6.88 0.69 2.50
C LEU A 159 -7.19 0.21 1.09
N GLN A 160 -6.24 -0.47 0.44
CA GLN A 160 -6.52 -1.30 -0.73
C GLN A 160 -6.11 -2.73 -0.43
N THR A 161 -7.00 -3.68 -0.68
CA THR A 161 -6.73 -5.10 -0.42
C THR A 161 -7.40 -6.00 -1.43
N GLN A 162 -6.82 -7.18 -1.63
CA GLN A 162 -7.48 -8.28 -2.31
C GLN A 162 -8.72 -8.71 -1.53
N VAL A 163 -9.74 -9.13 -2.26
CA VAL A 163 -10.99 -9.67 -1.70
C VAL A 163 -11.41 -10.92 -2.45
N ASP A 164 -12.08 -11.82 -1.74
CA ASP A 164 -12.65 -13.05 -2.27
C ASP A 164 -14.07 -13.24 -1.73
N LEU A 165 -14.71 -14.36 -2.05
CA LEU A 165 -16.06 -14.73 -1.56
C LEU A 165 -17.08 -13.58 -1.77
N ILE A 166 -17.00 -12.89 -2.90
CA ILE A 166 -17.70 -11.61 -3.14
C ILE A 166 -19.21 -11.79 -3.11
N ALA A 167 -19.72 -12.95 -3.59
CA ALA A 167 -21.14 -13.28 -3.57
C ALA A 167 -21.69 -13.59 -2.16
N ILE A 168 -20.83 -13.70 -1.14
CA ILE A 168 -21.22 -13.94 0.25
C ILE A 168 -21.49 -12.60 0.93
N THR A 169 -22.72 -12.40 1.39
CA THR A 169 -23.14 -11.14 2.02
C THR A 169 -22.77 -11.01 3.50
N ARG A 170 -22.59 -12.15 4.21
CA ARG A 170 -22.08 -12.15 5.59
C ARG A 170 -20.56 -11.99 5.60
N PRO A 171 -19.95 -11.40 6.66
CA PRO A 171 -18.50 -11.36 6.82
C PRO A 171 -17.88 -12.76 6.72
N ALA A 172 -16.93 -12.93 5.79
CA ALA A 172 -16.23 -14.19 5.55
C ALA A 172 -14.80 -13.90 5.06
N ILE A 173 -13.87 -14.83 5.35
CA ILE A 173 -12.47 -14.74 4.91
C ILE A 173 -12.10 -16.08 4.27
N ALA A 174 -11.66 -16.05 3.02
CA ALA A 174 -11.01 -17.18 2.38
C ALA A 174 -9.56 -17.31 2.91
N PHE A 175 -9.12 -18.53 3.11
CA PHE A 175 -7.74 -18.83 3.48
C PHE A 175 -7.05 -19.52 2.31
N TYR A 176 -5.81 -19.08 2.01
CA TYR A 176 -4.98 -19.62 0.93
C TYR A 176 -3.77 -20.33 1.52
N PRO A 177 -3.78 -21.67 1.59
CA PRO A 177 -2.70 -22.43 2.20
C PRO A 177 -1.42 -22.50 1.36
N THR A 178 -1.49 -22.21 0.05
CA THR A 178 -0.33 -22.33 -0.86
C THR A 178 -0.20 -21.16 -1.83
N THR A 179 -0.59 -21.31 -3.08
CA THR A 179 -0.37 -20.34 -4.17
C THR A 179 -1.67 -20.02 -4.93
N GLU A 180 -2.82 -20.24 -4.30
CA GLU A 180 -4.13 -20.18 -4.94
C GLU A 180 -4.44 -18.78 -5.49
N LEU A 181 -3.98 -17.74 -4.81
CA LEU A 181 -4.14 -16.36 -5.28
C LEU A 181 -2.87 -15.90 -6.00
N ASN A 182 -2.97 -15.66 -7.31
CA ASN A 182 -1.91 -15.10 -8.15
C ASN A 182 -0.61 -15.95 -8.26
N GLY A 183 -0.63 -17.23 -7.86
CA GLY A 183 0.58 -18.05 -7.83
C GLY A 183 1.59 -17.61 -6.75
N ASP A 184 1.18 -16.80 -5.78
CA ASP A 184 2.06 -16.18 -4.79
C ASP A 184 1.83 -16.80 -3.40
N PRO A 185 2.84 -17.50 -2.83
CA PRO A 185 2.72 -18.15 -1.53
C PRO A 185 2.70 -17.16 -0.35
N THR A 186 2.86 -15.87 -0.59
CA THR A 186 2.76 -14.83 0.45
C THR A 186 1.36 -14.28 0.63
N ASN A 187 0.40 -14.71 -0.19
CA ASN A 187 -1.01 -14.38 -0.06
C ASN A 187 -1.69 -15.35 0.91
N TRP A 188 -2.13 -14.88 2.06
CA TRP A 188 -2.70 -15.74 3.11
C TRP A 188 -4.21 -15.72 3.18
N SER A 189 -4.84 -14.58 2.82
CA SER A 189 -6.27 -14.44 3.03
C SER A 189 -6.95 -13.50 2.03
N GLY A 190 -8.21 -13.82 1.70
CA GLY A 190 -9.11 -12.97 0.93
C GLY A 190 -10.38 -12.68 1.74
N PRO A 191 -10.43 -11.62 2.55
CA PRO A 191 -11.67 -11.19 3.19
C PRO A 191 -12.67 -10.71 2.14
N ASN A 192 -13.97 -11.01 2.32
CA ASN A 192 -14.96 -10.37 1.47
C ASN A 192 -15.19 -8.91 1.87
N PRO A 193 -15.85 -8.08 1.03
CA PRO A 193 -16.09 -6.68 1.36
C PRO A 193 -16.80 -6.46 2.70
N ALA A 194 -17.74 -7.35 3.06
CA ALA A 194 -18.44 -7.30 4.34
C ALA A 194 -17.49 -7.54 5.52
N ALA A 195 -16.54 -8.48 5.39
CA ALA A 195 -15.52 -8.73 6.41
C ALA A 195 -14.58 -7.55 6.57
N VAL A 196 -14.12 -6.93 5.47
CA VAL A 196 -13.27 -5.73 5.53
C VAL A 196 -13.97 -4.61 6.29
N VAL A 197 -15.22 -4.31 5.95
CA VAL A 197 -16.02 -3.27 6.64
C VAL A 197 -16.22 -3.62 8.13
N ALA A 198 -16.54 -4.88 8.44
CA ALA A 198 -16.76 -5.32 9.82
C ALA A 198 -15.48 -5.23 10.66
N MET A 199 -14.33 -5.67 10.13
CA MET A 199 -13.02 -5.56 10.80
C MET A 199 -12.64 -4.10 11.04
N LEU A 200 -12.79 -3.23 10.06
CA LEU A 200 -12.47 -1.79 10.20
C LEU A 200 -13.34 -1.12 11.28
N ARG A 201 -14.63 -1.42 11.32
CA ARG A 201 -15.52 -0.93 12.39
C ARG A 201 -15.13 -1.47 13.76
N HIS A 202 -14.78 -2.77 13.83
CA HIS A 202 -14.34 -3.41 15.08
C HIS A 202 -13.09 -2.72 15.66
N VAL A 203 -12.12 -2.33 14.82
CA VAL A 203 -10.88 -1.67 15.27
C VAL A 203 -11.04 -0.15 15.46
N GLY A 204 -12.27 0.39 15.43
CA GLY A 204 -12.60 1.74 15.86
C GLY A 204 -12.77 2.78 14.76
N PHE A 205 -12.90 2.41 13.49
CA PHE A 205 -13.31 3.34 12.45
C PHE A 205 -14.84 3.50 12.45
N THR A 206 -15.32 4.74 12.58
CA THR A 206 -16.75 5.05 12.70
C THR A 206 -17.44 5.20 11.34
N ARG A 207 -16.71 5.63 10.32
CA ARG A 207 -17.17 5.68 8.93
C ARG A 207 -16.26 4.84 8.05
N VAL A 208 -16.84 4.00 7.18
CA VAL A 208 -16.14 3.11 6.26
C VAL A 208 -16.86 3.12 4.92
N ASP A 209 -16.22 3.65 3.89
CA ASP A 209 -16.76 3.77 2.54
C ASP A 209 -15.90 2.97 1.56
N ILE A 210 -16.51 2.07 0.78
CA ILE A 210 -15.87 1.40 -0.35
C ILE A 210 -15.97 2.35 -1.55
N LEU A 211 -14.83 2.84 -2.05
CA LEU A 211 -14.78 3.86 -3.09
C LEU A 211 -14.48 3.30 -4.49
N ALA A 212 -13.81 2.17 -4.56
CA ALA A 212 -13.54 1.47 -5.81
C ALA A 212 -13.55 -0.04 -5.60
N LYS A 213 -13.92 -0.77 -6.64
CA LYS A 213 -13.91 -2.23 -6.69
C LYS A 213 -13.61 -2.71 -8.11
N SER A 214 -12.91 -3.82 -8.25
CA SER A 214 -12.53 -4.42 -9.54
C SER A 214 -13.55 -5.42 -10.09
N PHE A 215 -14.74 -5.53 -9.48
CA PHE A 215 -15.78 -6.50 -9.83
C PHE A 215 -17.16 -5.82 -9.91
N PRO A 216 -18.13 -6.41 -10.65
CA PRO A 216 -19.49 -5.88 -10.77
C PRO A 216 -20.29 -6.00 -9.45
N ASP A 217 -21.45 -5.32 -9.37
CA ASP A 217 -22.34 -5.40 -8.21
C ASP A 217 -22.99 -6.78 -8.08
N ASP A 218 -23.40 -7.35 -9.21
CA ASP A 218 -24.07 -8.65 -9.26
C ASP A 218 -23.05 -9.75 -9.59
N VAL A 219 -22.57 -10.44 -8.56
CA VAL A 219 -21.65 -11.57 -8.68
C VAL A 219 -22.42 -12.85 -8.36
N PRO A 220 -22.54 -13.80 -9.31
CA PRO A 220 -23.29 -15.03 -9.08
C PRO A 220 -22.57 -15.96 -8.10
N LEU A 221 -23.33 -16.81 -7.39
CA LEU A 221 -22.79 -17.76 -6.40
C LEU A 221 -21.78 -18.75 -7.01
N GLU A 222 -21.96 -19.12 -8.26
CA GLU A 222 -21.05 -20.02 -8.98
C GLU A 222 -19.62 -19.44 -9.09
N SER A 223 -19.47 -18.12 -8.96
CA SER A 223 -18.16 -17.48 -8.95
C SER A 223 -17.30 -17.83 -7.73
N LEU A 224 -17.90 -18.38 -6.67
CA LEU A 224 -17.19 -18.77 -5.44
C LEU A 224 -16.24 -19.96 -5.65
N GLU A 225 -16.43 -20.73 -6.72
CA GLU A 225 -15.55 -21.86 -7.06
C GLU A 225 -14.21 -21.39 -7.71
N THR A 226 -14.13 -20.12 -8.10
CA THR A 226 -12.96 -19.58 -8.79
C THR A 226 -12.34 -18.43 -8.02
N ILE A 227 -11.11 -18.61 -7.55
CA ILE A 227 -10.32 -17.54 -6.94
C ILE A 227 -9.89 -16.57 -8.04
N ARG A 228 -10.22 -15.29 -7.85
CA ARG A 228 -9.87 -14.21 -8.79
C ARG A 228 -9.16 -13.07 -8.04
N PRO A 229 -8.22 -12.39 -8.70
CA PRO A 229 -7.52 -11.25 -8.10
C PRO A 229 -8.44 -10.01 -8.05
N ASN A 230 -9.53 -10.09 -7.28
CA ASN A 230 -10.42 -8.96 -7.06
C ASN A 230 -9.89 -8.06 -5.93
N HIS A 231 -10.09 -6.77 -6.04
CA HIS A 231 -9.67 -5.83 -5.01
C HIS A 231 -10.73 -4.75 -4.74
N ILE A 232 -10.63 -4.14 -3.57
CA ILE A 232 -11.40 -2.97 -3.18
C ILE A 232 -10.48 -1.88 -2.64
N THR A 233 -10.88 -0.63 -2.84
CA THR A 233 -10.33 0.53 -2.15
C THR A 233 -11.35 1.04 -1.14
N VAL A 234 -10.92 1.18 0.09
CA VAL A 234 -11.75 1.59 1.22
C VAL A 234 -11.12 2.80 1.89
N HIS A 235 -11.94 3.83 2.13
CA HIS A 235 -11.58 4.89 3.05
C HIS A 235 -12.32 4.68 4.37
N ALA A 236 -11.59 4.78 5.48
CA ALA A 236 -12.14 4.62 6.82
C ALA A 236 -11.70 5.78 7.71
N TRP A 237 -12.63 6.32 8.51
CA TRP A 237 -12.35 7.49 9.36
C TRP A 237 -12.67 7.18 10.82
N LYS A 238 -11.84 7.72 11.69
CA LYS A 238 -12.12 7.82 13.13
C LYS A 238 -12.98 9.05 13.43
N ALA A 239 -13.65 9.03 14.59
CA ALA A 239 -14.40 10.18 15.10
C ALA A 239 -13.49 11.37 15.42
#